data_26ce68037b889f16c8e6d484979f0eea
#
_entry.id   26ce68037b889f16c8e6d484979f0eea
#
_cell.length_a   1.000
_cell.length_b   1.000
_cell.length_c   1.000
_cell.angle_alpha   90.00
_cell.angle_beta   90.00
_cell.angle_gamma   90.00
#
_symmetry.space_group_name_H-M   'P 1'
#
loop_
_entity.id
_entity.type
_entity.pdbx_description
1 polymer ?
#
loop_
_entity_poly.entity_id
_entity_poly.type
_entity_poly.pdbx_seq_one_letter_code
_entity_poly.pdbx_strand_id
1 'polypeptide(L)'
;MKNLREVNDNILKDWFIYRDEDISALKSAEDTKHFIYFEEISKRILNSISNKNRKYVQKQLEILDRNIFDYSFYWNEKYYRNGFVDGFQLVMGCFEE
;
A
#
# COMPACT_ATOMS: atom_id res chain seq x y z
N MET A 1 -18.81 -9.38 24.33
CA MET A 1 -17.44 -8.96 23.97
C MET A 1 -17.45 -8.28 22.62
N LYS A 2 -16.85 -7.11 22.54
CA LYS A 2 -16.82 -6.37 21.28
C LYS A 2 -15.94 -7.12 20.26
N ASN A 3 -16.31 -7.02 19.00
CA ASN A 3 -15.49 -7.54 17.91
C ASN A 3 -14.15 -6.80 17.90
N LEU A 4 -13.06 -7.53 17.85
CA LEU A 4 -11.71 -6.95 17.83
C LEU A 4 -11.53 -5.98 16.66
N ARG A 5 -12.24 -6.19 15.55
CA ARG A 5 -12.19 -5.31 14.40
C ARG A 5 -12.78 -3.93 14.65
N GLU A 6 -13.66 -3.83 15.62
CA GLU A 6 -14.33 -2.58 16.00
C GLU A 6 -13.61 -1.86 17.14
N VAL A 7 -12.80 -2.58 17.90
CA VAL A 7 -12.09 -2.05 19.05
C VAL A 7 -10.73 -1.52 18.62
N ASN A 8 -10.48 -0.27 18.95
CA ASN A 8 -9.16 0.34 18.77
C ASN A 8 -8.67 0.39 17.32
N ASP A 9 -9.56 0.76 16.40
CA ASP A 9 -9.17 1.03 15.02
C ASP A 9 -7.99 1.99 14.93
N ASN A 10 -7.95 2.99 15.81
CA ASN A 10 -6.86 3.97 15.86
C ASN A 10 -5.53 3.32 16.25
N ILE A 11 -5.55 2.39 17.21
CA ILE A 11 -4.35 1.69 17.64
C ILE A 11 -3.80 0.80 16.52
N LEU A 12 -4.68 0.07 15.84
CA LEU A 12 -4.27 -0.79 14.72
C LEU A 12 -3.73 0.04 13.55
N LYS A 13 -4.35 1.19 13.30
CA LYS A 13 -3.91 2.10 12.24
C LYS A 13 -2.53 2.67 12.57
N ASP A 14 -2.33 3.12 13.80
CA ASP A 14 -1.04 3.66 14.25
C ASP A 14 0.04 2.59 14.21
N TRP A 15 -0.27 1.37 14.60
CA TRP A 15 0.65 0.25 14.54
C TRP A 15 1.01 -0.09 13.08
N PHE A 16 0.02 -0.07 12.20
CA PHE A 16 0.24 -0.29 10.77
C PHE A 16 1.21 0.73 10.20
N ILE A 17 1.00 2.02 10.49
CA ILE A 17 1.86 3.09 9.98
C ILE A 17 3.30 2.89 10.48
N TYR A 18 3.47 2.58 11.75
CA TYR A 18 4.77 2.32 12.34
C TYR A 18 5.48 1.16 11.65
N ARG A 19 4.78 0.04 11.46
CA ARG A 19 5.36 -1.15 10.84
C ARG A 19 5.63 -0.96 9.35
N ASP A 20 4.77 -0.20 8.67
CA ASP A 20 4.95 0.08 7.25
C ASP A 20 6.24 0.87 7.02
N GLU A 21 6.50 1.89 7.83
CA GLU A 21 7.74 2.65 7.75
C GLU A 21 8.96 1.77 8.01
N ASP A 22 8.88 0.92 9.02
CA ASP A 22 9.96 0.03 9.41
C ASP A 22 10.26 -1.01 8.34
N ILE A 23 9.23 -1.65 7.81
CA ILE A 23 9.35 -2.68 6.77
C ILE A 23 9.81 -2.05 5.45
N SER A 24 9.33 -0.86 5.11
CA SER A 24 9.71 -0.16 3.88
C SER A 24 11.19 0.17 3.83
N ALA A 25 11.86 0.27 4.98
CA ALA A 25 13.29 0.50 5.05
C ALA A 25 14.11 -0.77 4.78
N LEU A 26 13.49 -1.95 4.86
CA LEU A 26 14.14 -3.24 4.67
C LEU A 26 13.87 -3.74 3.25
N LYS A 27 14.73 -3.34 2.31
CA LYS A 27 14.57 -3.73 0.90
C LYS A 27 15.59 -4.79 0.51
N SER A 28 15.09 -5.93 0.04
CA SER A 28 15.91 -6.99 -0.52
C SER A 28 16.01 -6.86 -2.04
N ALA A 29 16.89 -7.66 -2.66
CA ALA A 29 16.96 -7.74 -4.12
C ALA A 29 15.66 -8.26 -4.74
N GLU A 30 14.97 -9.15 -4.04
CA GLU A 30 13.67 -9.65 -4.50
C GLU A 30 12.62 -8.57 -4.47
N ASP A 31 12.60 -7.73 -3.42
CA ASP A 31 11.65 -6.63 -3.30
C ASP A 31 11.75 -5.67 -4.47
N THR A 32 12.96 -5.42 -4.96
CA THR A 32 13.20 -4.53 -6.10
C THR A 32 12.50 -5.00 -7.37
N LYS A 33 12.32 -6.30 -7.54
CA LYS A 33 11.63 -6.86 -8.72
C LYS A 33 10.13 -6.59 -8.71
N HIS A 34 9.57 -6.25 -7.55
CA HIS A 34 8.14 -6.04 -7.38
C HIS A 34 7.76 -4.57 -7.21
N PHE A 35 8.69 -3.65 -7.47
CA PHE A 35 8.42 -2.23 -7.40
C PHE A 35 7.64 -1.74 -8.61
N ILE A 36 6.91 -0.67 -8.41
CA ILE A 36 6.26 0.06 -9.50
C ILE A 36 7.25 1.09 -10.00
N TYR A 37 7.70 0.94 -11.23
CA TYR A 37 8.65 1.87 -11.87
C TYR A 37 7.88 2.95 -12.62
N PHE A 38 7.02 3.66 -11.89
CA PHE A 38 6.13 4.65 -12.48
C PHE A 38 6.89 5.82 -13.12
N GLU A 39 7.91 6.30 -12.43
CA GLU A 39 8.65 7.49 -12.87
C GLU A 39 9.41 7.23 -14.18
N GLU A 40 10.10 6.10 -14.28
CA GLU A 40 10.82 5.72 -15.49
C GLU A 40 9.88 5.47 -16.66
N ILE A 41 8.78 4.78 -16.42
CA ILE A 41 7.78 4.49 -17.44
C ILE A 41 7.11 5.79 -17.91
N SER A 42 6.78 6.68 -16.99
CA SER A 42 6.19 7.98 -17.32
C SER A 42 7.12 8.81 -18.19
N LYS A 43 8.41 8.82 -17.90
CA LYS A 43 9.40 9.52 -18.72
C LYS A 43 9.47 8.95 -20.13
N ARG A 44 9.42 7.64 -20.29
CA ARG A 44 9.40 7.00 -21.61
C ARG A 44 8.16 7.39 -22.40
N ILE A 45 7.00 7.41 -21.76
CA ILE A 45 5.76 7.82 -22.41
C ILE A 45 5.86 9.28 -22.86
N LEU A 46 6.29 10.17 -21.98
CA LEU A 46 6.40 11.61 -22.29
C LEU A 46 7.41 11.89 -23.40
N ASN A 47 8.47 11.09 -23.50
CA ASN A 47 9.47 11.25 -24.54
C ASN A 47 9.01 10.72 -25.90
N SER A 48 7.96 9.91 -25.94
CA SER A 48 7.46 9.30 -27.18
C SER A 48 6.30 10.06 -27.80
N ILE A 49 5.75 11.08 -27.14
CA ILE A 49 4.59 11.83 -27.62
C ILE A 49 5.00 13.21 -28.12
N SER A 50 4.11 13.82 -28.93
CA SER A 50 4.34 15.18 -29.44
C SER A 50 4.20 16.21 -28.32
N ASN A 51 4.88 17.37 -28.49
CA ASN A 51 4.80 18.46 -27.51
C ASN A 51 3.38 18.97 -27.31
N LYS A 52 2.53 18.85 -28.33
CA LYS A 52 1.14 19.29 -28.27
C LYS A 52 0.36 18.56 -27.18
N ASN A 53 0.60 17.27 -27.02
CA ASN A 53 -0.13 16.42 -26.07
C ASN A 53 0.61 16.21 -24.75
N ARG A 54 1.84 16.65 -24.66
CA ARG A 54 2.73 16.38 -23.53
C ARG A 54 2.15 16.85 -22.20
N LYS A 55 1.64 18.08 -22.17
CA LYS A 55 1.09 18.66 -20.94
C LYS A 55 -0.14 17.90 -20.43
N TYR A 56 -1.01 17.53 -21.36
CA TYR A 56 -2.20 16.75 -21.00
C TYR A 56 -1.82 15.39 -20.45
N VAL A 57 -0.94 14.68 -21.14
CA VAL A 57 -0.52 13.32 -20.73
C VAL A 57 0.21 13.38 -19.40
N GLN A 58 1.05 14.38 -19.19
CA GLN A 58 1.75 14.56 -17.91
C GLN A 58 0.76 14.71 -16.76
N LYS A 59 -0.29 15.51 -16.95
CA LYS A 59 -1.31 15.71 -15.94
C LYS A 59 -2.07 14.41 -15.63
N GLN A 60 -2.40 13.63 -16.66
CA GLN A 60 -3.07 12.35 -16.47
C GLN A 60 -2.17 11.35 -15.75
N LEU A 61 -0.88 11.34 -16.03
CA LEU A 61 0.07 10.48 -15.33
C LEU A 61 0.20 10.86 -13.85
N GLU A 62 0.17 12.15 -13.53
CA GLU A 62 0.19 12.60 -12.14
C GLU A 62 -1.06 12.16 -11.38
N ILE A 63 -2.22 12.20 -12.02
CA ILE A 63 -3.48 11.71 -11.44
C ILE A 63 -3.40 10.21 -11.19
N LEU A 64 -2.88 9.47 -12.17
CA LEU A 64 -2.72 8.02 -12.04
C LEU A 64 -1.76 7.66 -10.92
N ASP A 65 -0.66 8.40 -10.78
CA ASP A 65 0.30 8.17 -9.71
C ASP A 65 -0.35 8.32 -8.32
N ARG A 66 -1.11 9.39 -8.12
CA ARG A 66 -1.84 9.61 -6.87
C ARG A 66 -2.87 8.52 -6.60
N ASN A 67 -3.55 8.08 -7.66
CA ASN A 67 -4.55 7.01 -7.55
C ASN A 67 -3.90 5.69 -7.15
N ILE A 68 -2.76 5.35 -7.75
CA ILE A 68 -2.01 4.14 -7.41
C ILE A 68 -1.56 4.18 -5.95
N PHE A 69 -1.05 5.34 -5.50
CA PHE A 69 -0.60 5.51 -4.12
C PHE A 69 -1.76 5.31 -3.14
N ASP A 70 -2.89 5.97 -3.42
CA ASP A 70 -4.09 5.86 -2.57
C ASP A 70 -4.60 4.42 -2.52
N TYR A 71 -4.67 3.76 -3.67
CA TYR A 71 -5.08 2.36 -3.76
C TYR A 71 -4.18 1.47 -2.93
N SER A 72 -2.87 1.61 -3.10
CA SER A 72 -1.90 0.77 -2.40
C SER A 72 -1.96 0.98 -0.89
N PHE A 73 -2.04 2.24 -0.45
CA PHE A 73 -2.10 2.54 0.99
C PHE A 73 -3.38 1.99 1.61
N TYR A 74 -4.52 2.22 0.96
CA TYR A 74 -5.81 1.76 1.48
C TYR A 74 -5.83 0.24 1.64
N TRP A 75 -5.45 -0.49 0.59
CA TRP A 75 -5.53 -1.95 0.60
C TRP A 75 -4.49 -2.59 1.50
N ASN A 76 -3.29 -2.02 1.57
CA ASN A 76 -2.25 -2.50 2.47
C ASN A 76 -2.69 -2.37 3.93
N GLU A 77 -3.27 -1.24 4.30
CA GLU A 77 -3.79 -1.04 5.65
C GLU A 77 -4.93 -2.02 5.95
N LYS A 78 -5.85 -2.18 5.00
CA LYS A 78 -6.98 -3.08 5.18
C LYS A 78 -6.53 -4.53 5.37
N TYR A 79 -5.63 -5.02 4.52
CA TYR A 79 -5.12 -6.38 4.64
C TYR A 79 -4.31 -6.57 5.92
N TYR A 80 -3.50 -5.60 6.28
CA TYR A 80 -2.71 -5.66 7.52
C TYR A 80 -3.63 -5.77 8.74
N ARG A 81 -4.64 -4.91 8.81
CA ARG A 81 -5.58 -4.88 9.92
C ARG A 81 -6.35 -6.20 10.04
N ASN A 82 -6.88 -6.68 8.93
CA ASN A 82 -7.64 -7.93 8.92
C ASN A 82 -6.75 -9.13 9.21
N GLY A 83 -5.54 -9.15 8.67
CA GLY A 83 -4.59 -10.21 8.94
C GLY A 83 -4.19 -10.27 10.41
N PHE A 84 -4.01 -9.11 11.05
CA PHE A 84 -3.70 -9.04 12.48
C PHE A 84 -4.85 -9.65 13.31
N VAL A 85 -6.08 -9.24 13.02
CA VAL A 85 -7.27 -9.74 13.74
C VAL A 85 -7.43 -11.23 13.50
N ASP A 86 -7.32 -11.67 12.25
CA ASP A 86 -7.48 -13.08 11.90
C ASP A 86 -6.40 -13.94 12.56
N GLY A 87 -5.16 -13.45 12.57
CA GLY A 87 -4.06 -14.14 13.23
C GLY A 87 -4.27 -14.27 14.72
N PHE A 88 -4.74 -13.20 15.38
CA PHE A 88 -5.03 -13.20 16.79
C PHE A 88 -6.16 -14.20 17.12
N GLN A 89 -7.23 -14.18 16.33
CA GLN A 89 -8.35 -15.10 16.51
C GLN A 89 -7.94 -16.55 16.30
N LEU A 90 -7.08 -16.81 15.32
CA LEU A 90 -6.55 -18.14 15.08
C LEU A 90 -5.75 -18.66 16.29
N VAL A 91 -4.87 -17.80 16.83
CA VAL A 91 -4.08 -18.15 18.01
C VAL A 91 -4.98 -18.42 19.21
N MET A 92 -5.97 -17.53 19.44
CA MET A 92 -6.92 -17.72 20.54
C MET A 92 -7.72 -19.01 20.38
N GLY A 93 -8.10 -19.36 19.15
CA GLY A 93 -8.81 -20.61 18.86
C GLY A 93 -7.99 -21.85 19.21
N CYS A 94 -6.68 -21.77 19.15
CA CYS A 94 -5.80 -22.89 19.54
C CYS A 94 -5.83 -23.18 21.04
N PHE A 95 -6.25 -22.21 21.85
CA PHE A 95 -6.33 -22.37 23.30
C PHE A 95 -7.74 -22.65 23.81
N GLU A 96 -8.73 -22.68 22.93
CA GLU A 96 -10.13 -22.97 23.27
C GLU A 96 -10.43 -24.44 23.00
N GLU A 97 -10.20 -25.29 23.98
CA GLU A 97 -10.58 -26.67 23.90
C GLU A 97 -11.60 -27.01 24.97
#